data_ed9cb6ff85d02869a9a251eebe6eb9e1
#
_entry.id   ed9cb6ff85d02869a9a251eebe6eb9e1
#
_cell.length_a   1.000
_cell.length_b   1.000
_cell.length_c   1.000
_cell.angle_alpha   90.00
_cell.angle_beta   90.00
_cell.angle_gamma   90.00
#
_symmetry.space_group_name_H-M   'P 1'
#
loop_
_entity.id
_entity.type
_entity.pdbx_description
1 polymer ?
#
loop_
_entity_poly.entity_id
_entity_poly.type
_entity_poly.pdbx_seq_one_letter_code
_entity_poly.pdbx_strand_id
1 'polypeptide(L)'
;MMHVASILKGRKVAPELDLGIAAGSRQVMTMLAKTGALSWMLEAGARVLENACGFCVGHGQAPQLGGISIRTNNRNYKGRSGTQDAKVYLVSPETAAATAITGYLTDPRTMKMEYPDIQLPKAIETDDSMFLYPTESREIYRSRIIGQPPKNSCIPETIDGIVAIKVDNAINTDDI
;
A
#
# COMPACT_ATOMS: atom_id res chain seq x y z
N MET A 1 -4.56 -10.59 1.28
CA MET A 1 -3.37 -11.06 2.04
C MET A 1 -3.41 -12.56 2.31
N MET A 2 -4.47 -13.13 2.89
CA MET A 2 -4.55 -14.58 3.16
C MET A 2 -4.46 -15.44 1.89
N HIS A 3 -5.13 -15.07 0.79
CA HIS A 3 -4.97 -15.75 -0.51
C HIS A 3 -3.51 -15.72 -0.99
N VAL A 4 -2.86 -14.57 -0.91
CA VAL A 4 -1.44 -14.42 -1.27
C VAL A 4 -0.57 -15.35 -0.41
N ALA A 5 -0.78 -15.37 0.90
CA ALA A 5 -0.03 -16.23 1.81
C ALA A 5 -0.23 -17.72 1.46
N SER A 6 -1.45 -18.14 1.15
CA SER A 6 -1.75 -19.52 0.73
C SER A 6 -1.08 -19.88 -0.60
N ILE A 7 -1.05 -18.96 -1.55
CA ILE A 7 -0.35 -19.14 -2.82
C ILE A 7 1.16 -19.30 -2.61
N LEU A 8 1.74 -18.52 -1.70
CA LEU A 8 3.17 -18.52 -1.42
C LEU A 8 3.61 -19.68 -0.50
N LYS A 9 2.70 -20.29 0.24
CA LYS A 9 2.99 -21.35 1.20
C LYS A 9 3.77 -22.50 0.56
N GLY A 10 4.95 -22.81 1.12
CA GLY A 10 5.81 -23.88 0.62
C GLY A 10 6.49 -23.61 -0.72
N ARG A 11 6.40 -22.39 -1.23
CA ARG A 11 7.02 -21.96 -2.50
C ARG A 11 8.06 -20.87 -2.26
N LYS A 12 8.84 -20.58 -3.30
CA LYS A 12 9.85 -19.50 -3.27
C LYS A 12 9.57 -18.48 -4.35
N VAL A 13 9.86 -17.24 -4.04
CA VAL A 13 9.89 -16.15 -5.02
C VAL A 13 11.02 -16.44 -6.01
N ALA A 14 10.78 -16.19 -7.28
CA ALA A 14 11.80 -16.35 -8.32
C ALA A 14 13.02 -15.46 -8.00
N PRO A 15 14.23 -15.97 -8.17
CA PRO A 15 15.46 -15.31 -7.69
C PRO A 15 15.72 -13.94 -8.33
N GLU A 16 15.15 -13.69 -9.50
CA GLU A 16 15.26 -12.41 -10.22
C GLU A 16 14.26 -11.34 -9.74
N LEU A 17 13.36 -11.71 -8.84
CA LEU A 17 12.30 -10.82 -8.37
C LEU A 17 12.50 -10.37 -6.92
N ASP A 18 12.05 -9.18 -6.66
CA ASP A 18 11.91 -8.62 -5.31
C ASP A 18 10.42 -8.46 -4.98
N LEU A 19 9.92 -9.23 -4.03
CA LEU A 19 8.55 -9.20 -3.56
C LEU A 19 8.43 -8.40 -2.27
N GLY A 20 7.84 -7.22 -2.34
CA GLY A 20 7.45 -6.44 -1.16
C GLY A 20 5.99 -6.66 -0.80
N ILE A 21 5.70 -6.84 0.48
CA ILE A 21 4.35 -6.91 1.02
C ILE A 21 4.13 -5.82 2.07
N ALA A 22 2.99 -5.17 2.01
CA ALA A 22 2.55 -4.23 3.03
C ALA A 22 1.11 -4.56 3.42
N ALA A 23 0.86 -4.74 4.71
CA ALA A 23 -0.50 -4.92 5.22
C ALA A 23 -1.22 -3.58 5.28
N GLY A 24 -2.56 -3.60 5.19
CA GLY A 24 -3.37 -2.39 5.25
C GLY A 24 -3.36 -1.69 6.62
N SER A 25 -2.95 -2.39 7.69
CA SER A 25 -2.84 -1.85 9.04
C SER A 25 -1.99 -2.76 9.94
N ARG A 26 -1.58 -2.20 11.10
CA ARG A 26 -0.94 -2.98 12.17
C ARG A 26 -1.81 -4.18 12.60
N GLN A 27 -3.11 -3.98 12.71
CA GLN A 27 -4.06 -5.04 13.07
C GLN A 27 -4.02 -6.20 12.06
N VAL A 28 -4.07 -5.91 10.76
CA VAL A 28 -3.94 -6.92 9.71
C VAL A 28 -2.61 -7.65 9.83
N MET A 29 -1.51 -6.95 10.09
CA MET A 29 -0.20 -7.57 10.29
C MET A 29 -0.20 -8.52 11.47
N THR A 30 -0.79 -8.12 12.61
CA THR A 30 -0.93 -8.96 13.81
C THR A 30 -1.76 -10.22 13.50
N MET A 31 -2.86 -10.09 12.75
CA MET A 31 -3.68 -11.23 12.36
C MET A 31 -2.90 -12.20 11.44
N LEU A 32 -2.12 -11.68 10.49
CA LEU A 32 -1.26 -12.49 9.63
C LEU A 32 -0.20 -13.25 10.45
N ALA A 33 0.37 -12.61 11.47
CA ALA A 33 1.32 -13.24 12.37
C ALA A 33 0.66 -14.36 13.20
N LYS A 34 -0.50 -14.09 13.81
CA LYS A 34 -1.26 -15.06 14.61
C LYS A 34 -1.70 -16.28 13.81
N THR A 35 -2.03 -16.13 12.55
CA THR A 35 -2.45 -17.23 11.66
C THR A 35 -1.31 -18.00 11.03
N GLY A 36 -0.06 -17.55 11.21
CA GLY A 36 1.12 -18.11 10.53
C GLY A 36 1.26 -17.69 9.08
N ALA A 37 0.32 -16.93 8.53
CA ALA A 37 0.37 -16.48 7.13
C ALA A 37 1.58 -15.59 6.84
N LEU A 38 1.98 -14.77 7.82
CA LEU A 38 3.19 -13.95 7.71
C LEU A 38 4.45 -14.81 7.56
N SER A 39 4.55 -15.92 8.31
CA SER A 39 5.67 -16.87 8.20
C SER A 39 5.78 -17.42 6.78
N TRP A 40 4.67 -17.89 6.20
CA TRP A 40 4.67 -18.43 4.83
C TRP A 40 5.16 -17.43 3.79
N MET A 41 4.78 -16.14 3.93
CA MET A 41 5.24 -15.08 3.03
C MET A 41 6.73 -14.79 3.20
N LEU A 42 7.22 -14.73 4.44
CA LEU A 42 8.65 -14.54 4.73
C LEU A 42 9.50 -15.73 4.25
N GLU A 43 9.04 -16.95 4.49
CA GLU A 43 9.68 -18.17 4.02
C GLU A 43 9.75 -18.23 2.49
N ALA A 44 8.75 -17.68 1.80
CA ALA A 44 8.78 -17.56 0.35
C ALA A 44 9.84 -16.56 -0.16
N GLY A 45 10.33 -15.67 0.69
CA GLY A 45 11.30 -14.64 0.34
C GLY A 45 10.71 -13.23 0.20
N ALA A 46 9.49 -13.01 0.67
CA ALA A 46 8.90 -11.67 0.66
C ALA A 46 9.54 -10.75 1.72
N ARG A 47 9.75 -9.49 1.37
CA ARG A 47 10.10 -8.43 2.33
C ARG A 47 8.84 -7.81 2.91
N VAL A 48 8.82 -7.60 4.22
CA VAL A 48 7.74 -6.86 4.88
C VAL A 48 8.06 -5.37 4.83
N LEU A 49 7.13 -4.62 4.29
CA LEU A 49 7.18 -3.16 4.19
C LEU A 49 6.27 -2.54 5.25
N GLU A 50 6.48 -1.27 5.53
CA GLU A 50 5.65 -0.53 6.48
C GLU A 50 4.18 -0.47 6.05
N ASN A 51 3.27 -0.40 7.02
CA ASN A 51 1.83 -0.22 6.80
C ASN A 51 1.50 1.24 6.48
N ALA A 52 2.15 1.78 5.46
CA ALA A 52 2.08 3.16 5.05
C ALA A 52 2.11 3.28 3.52
N CYS A 53 1.88 4.48 3.01
CA CYS A 53 1.89 4.73 1.56
C CYS A 53 3.31 4.96 0.98
N GLY A 54 4.38 4.60 1.71
CA GLY A 54 5.76 4.79 1.26
C GLY A 54 6.06 4.08 -0.06
N PHE A 55 5.81 2.80 -0.12
CA PHE A 55 6.11 1.98 -1.31
C PHE A 55 5.27 2.34 -2.55
N CYS A 56 4.10 2.97 -2.40
CA CYS A 56 3.29 3.37 -3.55
C CYS A 56 3.92 4.53 -4.34
N VAL A 57 4.78 5.32 -3.70
CA VAL A 57 5.62 6.32 -4.36
C VAL A 57 7.05 5.85 -4.59
N GLY A 58 7.33 4.57 -4.35
CA GLY A 58 8.64 3.96 -4.59
C GLY A 58 9.59 3.95 -3.39
N HIS A 59 9.17 4.40 -2.21
CA HIS A 59 10.00 4.33 -1.01
C HIS A 59 10.20 2.87 -0.57
N GLY A 60 11.43 2.39 -0.63
CA GLY A 60 11.81 1.03 -0.26
C GLY A 60 11.40 -0.07 -1.25
N GLN A 61 10.64 0.26 -2.31
CA GLN A 61 10.20 -0.68 -3.34
C GLN A 61 9.95 0.06 -4.66
N ALA A 62 11.01 0.41 -5.36
CA ALA A 62 10.94 1.06 -6.67
C ALA A 62 11.50 0.13 -7.77
N PRO A 63 10.93 0.15 -8.98
CA PRO A 63 11.56 -0.51 -10.11
C PRO A 63 12.87 0.21 -10.48
N GLN A 64 13.83 -0.55 -10.97
CA GLN A 64 15.02 0.01 -11.57
C GLN A 64 14.70 0.74 -12.88
N LEU A 65 15.65 1.50 -13.40
CA LEU A 65 15.54 2.18 -14.69
C LEU A 65 15.13 1.18 -15.79
N GLY A 66 14.06 1.50 -16.53
CA GLY A 66 13.50 0.61 -17.55
C GLY A 66 12.89 -0.69 -17.05
N GLY A 67 12.88 -0.90 -15.73
CA GLY A 67 12.42 -2.13 -15.12
C GLY A 67 10.90 -2.31 -15.15
N ILE A 68 10.45 -3.51 -14.78
CA ILE A 68 9.03 -3.87 -14.69
C ILE A 68 8.63 -3.94 -13.23
N SER A 69 7.51 -3.34 -12.88
CA SER A 69 6.91 -3.41 -11.55
C SER A 69 5.45 -3.82 -11.65
N ILE A 70 5.08 -4.85 -10.89
CA ILE A 70 3.70 -5.32 -10.77
C ILE A 70 3.17 -4.91 -9.41
N ARG A 71 2.05 -4.22 -9.40
CA ARG A 71 1.49 -3.59 -8.20
C ARG A 71 0.03 -3.95 -7.97
N THR A 72 -0.37 -4.00 -6.72
CA THR A 72 -1.76 -4.23 -6.33
C THR A 72 -2.41 -2.99 -5.69
N ASN A 73 -1.65 -1.92 -5.48
CA ASN A 73 -2.17 -0.65 -5.00
C ASN A 73 -2.79 0.14 -6.16
N ASN A 74 -3.95 0.71 -5.93
CA ASN A 74 -4.79 1.33 -6.94
C ASN A 74 -4.29 2.68 -7.48
N ARG A 75 -3.45 3.41 -6.73
CA ARG A 75 -2.83 4.63 -7.21
C ARG A 75 -1.60 4.28 -8.04
N ASN A 76 -1.81 4.18 -9.34
CA ASN A 76 -0.83 3.66 -10.27
C ASN A 76 -0.90 4.40 -11.61
N TYR A 77 0.16 5.11 -11.96
CA TYR A 77 0.37 5.78 -13.25
C TYR A 77 1.86 5.84 -13.58
N LYS A 78 2.19 6.19 -14.79
CA LYS A 78 3.58 6.25 -15.29
C LYS A 78 4.43 7.18 -14.41
N GLY A 79 5.53 6.67 -13.88
CA GLY A 79 6.45 7.42 -13.01
C GLY A 79 6.04 7.47 -11.53
N ARG A 80 4.84 6.99 -11.14
CA ARG A 80 4.39 7.09 -9.75
C ARG A 80 5.32 6.42 -8.74
N SER A 81 5.85 5.26 -9.06
CA SER A 81 6.64 4.45 -8.12
C SER A 81 8.11 4.30 -8.50
N GLY A 82 8.65 5.24 -9.24
CA GLY A 82 10.03 5.20 -9.69
C GLY A 82 10.26 6.09 -10.90
N THR A 83 11.09 5.62 -11.83
CA THR A 83 11.47 6.37 -13.02
C THR A 83 10.36 6.41 -14.06
N GLN A 84 10.34 7.43 -14.92
CA GLN A 84 9.33 7.63 -15.96
C GLN A 84 9.36 6.56 -17.06
N ASP A 85 10.46 5.85 -17.22
CA ASP A 85 10.66 4.78 -18.19
C ASP A 85 10.33 3.39 -17.63
N ALA A 86 10.08 3.27 -16.33
CA ALA A 86 9.65 2.02 -15.72
C ALA A 86 8.25 1.62 -16.18
N LYS A 87 8.07 0.32 -16.41
CA LYS A 87 6.80 -0.27 -16.84
C LYS A 87 6.03 -0.77 -15.62
N VAL A 88 5.01 -0.05 -15.22
CA VAL A 88 4.22 -0.36 -14.02
C VAL A 88 2.86 -0.92 -14.41
N TYR A 89 2.50 -2.06 -13.85
CA TYR A 89 1.25 -2.76 -14.13
C TYR A 89 0.44 -2.98 -12.84
N LEU A 90 -0.86 -2.67 -12.91
CA LEU A 90 -1.82 -2.97 -11.85
C LEU A 90 -2.43 -4.34 -12.07
N VAL A 91 -2.35 -5.19 -11.07
CA VAL A 91 -2.87 -6.57 -11.11
C VAL A 91 -3.59 -6.92 -9.82
N SER A 92 -4.27 -8.07 -9.81
CA SER A 92 -4.83 -8.61 -8.56
C SER A 92 -3.71 -9.13 -7.63
N PRO A 93 -3.95 -9.21 -6.31
CA PRO A 93 -3.00 -9.81 -5.36
C PRO A 93 -2.60 -11.24 -5.75
N GLU A 94 -3.55 -12.03 -6.25
CA GLU A 94 -3.32 -13.41 -6.67
C GLU A 94 -2.40 -13.48 -7.90
N THR A 95 -2.63 -12.60 -8.88
CA THR A 95 -1.75 -12.47 -10.05
C THR A 95 -0.34 -12.05 -9.65
N ALA A 96 -0.20 -11.11 -8.69
CA ALA A 96 1.09 -10.70 -8.19
C ALA A 96 1.83 -11.88 -7.50
N ALA A 97 1.12 -12.66 -6.67
CA ALA A 97 1.70 -13.81 -6.00
C ALA A 97 2.11 -14.94 -6.99
N ALA A 98 1.27 -15.21 -7.99
CA ALA A 98 1.58 -16.17 -9.04
C ALA A 98 2.82 -15.75 -9.85
N THR A 99 2.86 -14.47 -10.22
CA THR A 99 3.99 -13.86 -10.93
C THR A 99 5.27 -13.92 -10.11
N ALA A 100 5.18 -13.67 -8.80
CA ALA A 100 6.33 -13.73 -7.90
C ALA A 100 6.97 -15.14 -7.86
N ILE A 101 6.16 -16.18 -7.96
CA ILE A 101 6.66 -17.57 -7.98
C ILE A 101 7.28 -17.94 -9.33
N THR A 102 6.63 -17.55 -10.42
CA THR A 102 7.04 -18.00 -11.77
C THR A 102 8.13 -17.15 -12.41
N GLY A 103 8.30 -15.92 -11.96
CA GLY A 103 9.19 -14.94 -12.61
C GLY A 103 8.57 -14.19 -13.79
N TYR A 104 7.37 -14.57 -14.22
CA TYR A 104 6.68 -14.02 -15.38
C TYR A 104 5.25 -13.63 -15.03
N LEU A 105 4.68 -12.66 -15.75
CA LEU A 105 3.27 -12.30 -15.59
C LEU A 105 2.39 -13.55 -15.82
N THR A 106 1.81 -14.05 -14.75
CA THR A 106 1.15 -15.35 -14.74
C THR A 106 -0.30 -15.22 -14.26
N ASP A 107 -1.21 -15.83 -15.03
CA ASP A 107 -2.58 -16.02 -14.59
C ASP A 107 -2.63 -17.09 -13.47
N PRO A 108 -3.06 -16.75 -12.25
CA PRO A 108 -3.11 -17.68 -11.12
C PRO A 108 -3.96 -18.92 -11.39
N ARG A 109 -4.94 -18.83 -12.28
CA ARG A 109 -5.82 -19.95 -12.67
C ARG A 109 -5.06 -21.06 -13.40
N THR A 110 -3.95 -20.72 -14.06
CA THR A 110 -3.12 -21.71 -14.79
C THR A 110 -2.24 -22.54 -13.88
N MET A 111 -2.06 -22.13 -12.62
CA MET A 111 -1.18 -22.82 -11.65
C MET A 111 -1.77 -24.13 -11.11
N LYS A 112 -2.96 -24.51 -11.51
CA LYS A 112 -3.65 -25.74 -11.04
C LYS A 112 -3.68 -25.88 -9.51
N MET A 113 -3.88 -24.76 -8.82
CA MET A 113 -4.01 -24.72 -7.37
C MET A 113 -5.48 -24.68 -6.99
N GLU A 114 -5.83 -25.33 -5.90
CA GLU A 114 -7.12 -25.10 -5.27
C GLU A 114 -7.21 -23.66 -4.79
N TYR A 115 -8.34 -23.02 -5.04
CA TYR A 115 -8.60 -21.69 -4.51
C TYR A 115 -8.72 -21.79 -2.98
N PRO A 116 -7.90 -21.02 -2.22
CA PRO A 116 -7.89 -21.20 -0.77
C PRO A 116 -9.22 -20.80 -0.15
N ASP A 117 -9.81 -21.70 0.62
CA ASP A 117 -10.96 -21.38 1.47
C ASP A 117 -10.48 -20.63 2.71
N ILE A 118 -10.74 -19.34 2.74
CA ILE A 118 -10.33 -18.44 3.82
C ILE A 118 -11.51 -18.23 4.77
N GLN A 119 -11.44 -18.85 5.92
CA GLN A 119 -12.40 -18.60 6.98
C GLN A 119 -12.12 -17.27 7.65
N LEU A 120 -13.08 -16.34 7.55
CA LEU A 120 -12.99 -15.08 8.28
C LEU A 120 -13.26 -15.32 9.77
N PRO A 121 -12.52 -14.65 10.66
CA PRO A 121 -12.78 -14.76 12.09
C PRO A 121 -14.19 -14.23 12.41
N LYS A 122 -14.89 -14.89 13.34
CA LYS A 122 -16.24 -14.46 13.77
C LYS A 122 -16.24 -13.11 14.45
N ALA A 123 -15.11 -12.71 15.05
CA ALA A 123 -14.91 -11.41 15.65
C ALA A 123 -13.51 -10.88 15.27
N ILE A 124 -13.45 -9.61 14.96
CA ILE A 124 -12.17 -8.92 14.71
C ILE A 124 -11.74 -8.31 16.04
N GLU A 125 -10.58 -8.75 16.53
CA GLU A 125 -9.97 -8.11 17.71
C GLU A 125 -9.52 -6.70 17.34
N THR A 126 -10.02 -5.71 18.04
CA THR A 126 -9.51 -4.34 17.97
C THR A 126 -8.51 -4.11 19.09
N ASP A 127 -7.40 -3.49 18.78
CA ASP A 127 -6.39 -3.10 19.76
C ASP A 127 -6.29 -1.58 19.78
N ASP A 128 -6.96 -0.99 20.76
CA ASP A 128 -7.03 0.46 20.95
C ASP A 128 -5.96 0.97 21.92
N SER A 129 -5.04 0.11 22.38
CA SER A 129 -4.02 0.44 23.38
C SER A 129 -3.09 1.60 22.99
N MET A 130 -3.00 1.88 21.70
CA MET A 130 -2.18 2.99 21.15
C MET A 130 -2.98 4.29 20.96
N PHE A 131 -4.27 4.29 21.18
CA PHE A 131 -5.05 5.51 21.11
C PHE A 131 -4.87 6.35 22.38
N LEU A 132 -4.50 7.58 22.17
CA LEU A 132 -4.50 8.57 23.24
C LEU A 132 -5.87 9.27 23.24
N TYR A 133 -6.67 8.93 24.21
CA TYR A 133 -7.97 9.58 24.39
C TYR A 133 -7.78 11.03 24.84
N PRO A 134 -8.66 11.95 24.44
CA PRO A 134 -8.59 13.33 24.86
C PRO A 134 -8.74 13.40 26.38
N THR A 135 -7.86 14.16 27.02
CA THR A 135 -7.96 14.49 28.44
C THR A 135 -8.90 15.70 28.64
N GLU A 136 -9.30 16.01 29.86
CA GLU A 136 -10.09 17.19 30.17
C GLU A 136 -9.35 18.50 29.83
N SER A 137 -8.04 18.49 29.77
CA SER A 137 -7.25 19.63 29.34
C SER A 137 -7.43 19.89 27.85
N ARG A 138 -7.89 21.09 27.53
CA ARG A 138 -8.07 21.58 26.15
C ARG A 138 -6.89 22.41 25.66
N GLU A 139 -5.79 22.40 26.37
CA GLU A 139 -4.59 23.13 25.97
C GLU A 139 -3.93 22.42 24.79
N ILE A 140 -3.81 23.13 23.68
CA ILE A 140 -3.17 22.63 22.47
C ILE A 140 -1.68 22.93 22.57
N TYR A 141 -0.89 21.90 22.81
CA TYR A 141 0.56 22.01 22.71
C TYR A 141 1.00 22.05 21.25
N ARG A 142 1.72 23.10 20.89
CA ARG A 142 2.32 23.23 19.56
C ARG A 142 3.84 23.25 19.68
N SER A 143 4.50 22.42 18.87
CA SER A 143 5.95 22.48 18.73
C SER A 143 6.37 23.86 18.23
N ARG A 144 7.57 24.32 18.65
CA ARG A 144 8.16 25.58 18.16
C ARG A 144 8.38 25.62 16.64
N ILE A 145 8.46 24.45 16.01
CA ILE A 145 8.66 24.32 14.56
C ILE A 145 7.32 24.52 13.83
N ILE A 146 6.20 24.22 14.49
CA ILE A 146 4.85 24.41 13.93
C ILE A 146 4.38 25.81 14.34
N GLY A 147 4.33 26.72 13.39
CA GLY A 147 3.83 28.08 13.61
C GLY A 147 2.37 28.09 14.09
N GLN A 148 1.91 29.27 14.51
CA GLN A 148 0.50 29.45 14.83
C GLN A 148 -0.35 29.23 13.57
N PRO A 149 -1.55 28.65 13.68
CA PRO A 149 -2.44 28.54 12.54
C PRO A 149 -2.77 29.94 12.00
N PRO A 150 -2.89 30.09 10.69
CA PRO A 150 -3.34 31.36 10.14
C PRO A 150 -4.74 31.69 10.71
N LYS A 151 -4.93 32.94 11.07
CA LYS A 151 -6.25 33.45 11.48
C LYS A 151 -7.02 33.74 10.20
N ASN A 152 -7.88 32.82 9.81
CA ASN A 152 -8.74 32.98 8.66
C ASN A 152 -10.13 33.42 9.13
N SER A 153 -10.80 34.25 8.32
CA SER A 153 -12.23 34.50 8.43
C SER A 153 -13.01 33.24 8.04
N CYS A 154 -14.28 33.16 8.44
CA CYS A 154 -15.16 32.12 7.92
C CYS A 154 -15.21 32.19 6.38
N ILE A 155 -15.35 31.03 5.75
CA ILE A 155 -15.57 30.97 4.30
C ILE A 155 -16.86 31.72 3.99
N PRO A 156 -16.86 32.72 3.09
CA PRO A 156 -18.06 33.42 2.71
C PRO A 156 -19.04 32.50 1.96
N GLU A 157 -20.33 32.85 1.95
CA GLU A 157 -21.35 32.07 1.23
C GLU A 157 -21.11 32.04 -0.28
N THR A 158 -20.51 33.12 -0.81
CA THR A 158 -20.15 33.23 -2.22
C THR A 158 -18.68 33.63 -2.34
N ILE A 159 -17.97 33.05 -3.30
CA ILE A 159 -16.59 33.41 -3.67
C ILE A 159 -16.63 33.88 -5.12
N ASP A 160 -16.37 35.17 -5.32
CA ASP A 160 -16.23 35.77 -6.65
C ASP A 160 -14.75 35.94 -6.96
N GLY A 161 -14.31 35.50 -8.13
CA GLY A 161 -12.92 35.62 -8.54
C GLY A 161 -12.71 35.37 -10.01
N ILE A 162 -11.54 35.73 -10.48
CA ILE A 162 -11.09 35.48 -11.85
C ILE A 162 -10.32 34.16 -11.87
N VAL A 163 -10.62 33.28 -12.82
CA VAL A 163 -9.87 32.04 -13.02
C VAL A 163 -8.48 32.41 -13.54
N ALA A 164 -7.46 32.25 -12.70
CA ALA A 164 -6.08 32.56 -13.05
C ALA A 164 -5.44 31.51 -13.96
N ILE A 165 -5.74 30.24 -13.73
CA ILE A 165 -5.22 29.11 -14.52
C ILE A 165 -6.35 28.08 -14.69
N LYS A 166 -6.48 27.56 -15.89
CA LYS A 166 -7.23 26.34 -16.18
C LYS A 166 -6.25 25.29 -16.65
N VAL A 167 -6.17 24.19 -15.90
CA VAL A 167 -5.33 23.05 -16.24
C VAL A 167 -6.11 21.99 -17.02
N ASP A 168 -5.38 21.08 -17.68
CA ASP A 168 -5.98 19.95 -18.37
C ASP A 168 -6.56 18.90 -17.43
N ASN A 169 -7.17 17.85 -18.00
CA ASN A 169 -7.73 16.76 -17.22
C ASN A 169 -6.64 15.93 -16.53
N ALA A 170 -7.05 15.26 -15.44
CA ALA A 170 -6.21 14.32 -14.69
C ALA A 170 -4.96 14.92 -14.03
N ILE A 171 -4.96 16.22 -13.75
CA ILE A 171 -3.93 16.86 -12.93
C ILE A 171 -4.04 16.35 -11.49
N ASN A 172 -2.92 15.96 -10.93
CA ASN A 172 -2.82 15.47 -9.55
C ASN A 172 -1.83 16.33 -8.74
N THR A 173 -1.68 16.02 -7.46
CA THR A 173 -0.82 16.78 -6.55
C THR A 173 0.67 16.74 -6.90
N ASP A 174 1.10 15.76 -7.70
CA ASP A 174 2.51 15.67 -8.12
C ASP A 174 2.79 16.57 -9.33
N ASP A 175 1.76 17.14 -9.95
CA ASP A 175 1.83 18.06 -11.09
C ASP A 175 1.79 19.54 -10.65
N ILE A 176 1.54 19.81 -9.36
CA ILE A 176 1.47 21.12 -8.72
C ILE A 176 2.69 21.32 -7.83
#